data_862ec5ec25711ca53117ff1717574543
#
_entry.id   862ec5ec25711ca53117ff1717574543
#
_cell.length_a   1.000
_cell.length_b   1.000
_cell.length_c   1.000
_cell.angle_alpha   90.00
_cell.angle_beta   90.00
_cell.angle_gamma   90.00
#
_symmetry.space_group_name_H-M   'P 1'
#
loop_
_entity.id
_entity.type
_entity.pdbx_description
1 polymer ?
#
loop_
_entity_poly.entity_id
_entity_poly.type
_entity_poly.pdbx_seq_one_letter_code
_entity_poly.pdbx_strand_id
1 'polypeptide(L)'
;MTDTRKSVLITGCTPGSIGHALVLEFHQRGLRVFATARRLEVLDDLRAKGIETLALDVANNESVRAAAARVRELTGGKLDILVNNAGRGYTNPVLDADVSEVEALFAANLFGAMRMVKEFGTMVIAAKGKIVNNGSIAGTIPMPFRSAYGASKAALHSWGDSLRVEMAPFGVQVVNLATGPVLTTMVVNDHVGSGPPGSLYASVFPTVEKVTSDGGKRAMPASQWAKATASAVLKTNSPRWFWKGTGASIVWFLSTFIPRGLMQTISSSMWGLNKLAQELKKKA
;
A
#
# COMPACT_ATOMS: atom_id res chain seq x y z
N MET A 1 -31.92 1.93 15.96
CA MET A 1 -31.04 3.07 16.36
C MET A 1 -29.94 3.17 15.33
N THR A 2 -29.67 4.33 14.79
CA THR A 2 -28.56 4.57 13.85
C THR A 2 -27.24 4.52 14.64
N ASP A 3 -26.26 3.75 14.16
CA ASP A 3 -24.93 3.68 14.77
C ASP A 3 -24.23 5.04 14.63
N THR A 4 -23.88 5.64 15.76
CA THR A 4 -23.30 7.00 15.83
C THR A 4 -21.76 7.00 15.84
N ARG A 5 -21.13 5.80 15.84
CA ARG A 5 -19.69 5.67 15.80
C ARG A 5 -19.14 6.17 14.46
N LYS A 6 -17.93 6.75 14.47
CA LYS A 6 -17.21 7.04 13.23
C LYS A 6 -16.96 5.76 12.45
N SER A 7 -17.21 5.80 11.16
CA SER A 7 -17.10 4.66 10.26
C SER A 7 -15.77 4.68 9.49
N VAL A 8 -15.19 3.49 9.29
CA VAL A 8 -14.00 3.32 8.48
C VAL A 8 -14.15 2.10 7.56
N LEU A 9 -13.86 2.27 6.28
CA LEU A 9 -13.75 1.16 5.33
C LEU A 9 -12.28 0.96 4.96
N ILE A 10 -11.82 -0.30 5.02
CA ILE A 10 -10.44 -0.67 4.72
C ILE A 10 -10.43 -1.75 3.64
N THR A 11 -9.66 -1.52 2.58
CA THR A 11 -9.51 -2.49 1.50
C THR A 11 -8.32 -3.43 1.74
N GLY A 12 -8.48 -4.73 1.38
CA GLY A 12 -7.40 -5.71 1.46
C GLY A 12 -7.04 -6.14 2.89
N CYS A 13 -8.02 -6.71 3.62
CA CYS A 13 -7.90 -7.05 5.04
C CYS A 13 -7.65 -8.55 5.31
N THR A 14 -7.00 -9.27 4.39
CA THR A 14 -6.64 -10.68 4.62
C THR A 14 -5.76 -10.85 5.87
N PRO A 15 -5.87 -11.96 6.62
CA PRO A 15 -5.04 -12.23 7.79
C PRO A 15 -3.55 -12.06 7.51
N GLY A 16 -2.82 -11.48 8.47
CA GLY A 16 -1.41 -11.19 8.33
C GLY A 16 -1.05 -9.98 7.45
N SER A 17 -2.05 -9.23 6.95
CA SER A 17 -1.83 -8.00 6.18
C SER A 17 -1.84 -6.74 7.06
N ILE A 18 -1.35 -5.64 6.50
CA ILE A 18 -1.49 -4.28 7.08
C ILE A 18 -2.96 -3.93 7.28
N GLY A 19 -3.81 -4.25 6.28
CA GLY A 19 -5.26 -3.98 6.36
C GLY A 19 -5.91 -4.68 7.53
N HIS A 20 -5.59 -5.95 7.77
CA HIS A 20 -6.07 -6.70 8.92
C HIS A 20 -5.66 -6.05 10.26
N ALA A 21 -4.38 -5.65 10.38
CA ALA A 21 -3.89 -4.98 11.58
C ALA A 21 -4.59 -3.62 11.83
N LEU A 22 -4.86 -2.86 10.76
CA LEU A 22 -5.63 -1.60 10.86
C LEU A 22 -7.08 -1.83 11.28
N VAL A 23 -7.73 -2.88 10.76
CA VAL A 23 -9.10 -3.25 11.14
C VAL A 23 -9.18 -3.47 12.66
N LEU A 24 -8.28 -4.30 13.20
CA LEU A 24 -8.25 -4.58 14.64
C LEU A 24 -8.00 -3.32 15.47
N GLU A 25 -7.07 -2.47 15.04
CA GLU A 25 -6.71 -1.24 15.75
C GLU A 25 -7.86 -0.22 15.73
N PHE A 26 -8.52 0.01 14.58
CA PHE A 26 -9.66 0.93 14.53
C PHE A 26 -10.87 0.38 15.31
N HIS A 27 -11.11 -0.92 15.25
CA HIS A 27 -12.16 -1.56 16.05
C HIS A 27 -11.92 -1.40 17.55
N GLN A 28 -10.68 -1.64 18.01
CA GLN A 28 -10.30 -1.45 19.41
C GLN A 28 -10.48 0.00 19.88
N ARG A 29 -10.37 0.97 18.96
CA ARG A 29 -10.64 2.40 19.23
C ARG A 29 -12.11 2.78 19.16
N GLY A 30 -13.00 1.83 19.02
CA GLY A 30 -14.45 2.04 19.05
C GLY A 30 -15.04 2.55 17.72
N LEU A 31 -14.33 2.44 16.59
CA LEU A 31 -14.90 2.78 15.30
C LEU A 31 -15.79 1.64 14.78
N ARG A 32 -16.77 2.01 13.94
CA ARG A 32 -17.50 1.06 13.11
C ARG A 32 -16.65 0.71 11.90
N VAL A 33 -16.19 -0.53 11.80
CA VAL A 33 -15.21 -0.95 10.78
C VAL A 33 -15.83 -1.84 9.74
N PHE A 34 -15.65 -1.49 8.46
CA PHE A 34 -15.94 -2.31 7.30
C PHE A 34 -14.64 -2.89 6.75
N ALA A 35 -14.39 -4.17 7.01
CA ALA A 35 -13.23 -4.90 6.52
C ALA A 35 -13.55 -5.55 5.19
N THR A 36 -12.66 -5.42 4.19
CA THR A 36 -12.95 -5.98 2.87
C THR A 36 -11.82 -6.88 2.34
N ALA A 37 -12.20 -7.94 1.63
CA ALA A 37 -11.30 -8.81 0.88
C ALA A 37 -12.03 -9.38 -0.34
N ARG A 38 -11.27 -9.95 -1.30
CA ARG A 38 -11.87 -10.59 -2.49
C ARG A 38 -12.73 -11.81 -2.15
N ARG A 39 -12.38 -12.53 -1.10
CA ARG A 39 -13.12 -13.70 -0.58
C ARG A 39 -13.50 -13.43 0.86
N LEU A 40 -14.78 -13.64 1.19
CA LEU A 40 -15.31 -13.37 2.54
C LEU A 40 -14.78 -14.33 3.61
N GLU A 41 -14.51 -15.58 3.23
CA GLU A 41 -14.07 -16.64 4.16
C GLU A 41 -12.76 -16.28 4.87
N VAL A 42 -11.89 -15.50 4.20
CA VAL A 42 -10.63 -15.06 4.80
C VAL A 42 -10.82 -14.00 5.90
N LEU A 43 -12.03 -13.52 6.11
CA LEU A 43 -12.39 -12.49 7.11
C LEU A 43 -13.22 -13.05 8.28
N ASP A 44 -13.36 -14.39 8.40
CA ASP A 44 -14.19 -15.01 9.43
C ASP A 44 -13.71 -14.70 10.85
N ASP A 45 -12.42 -14.58 11.06
CA ASP A 45 -11.83 -14.15 12.32
C ASP A 45 -12.23 -12.73 12.75
N LEU A 46 -12.40 -11.83 11.77
CA LEU A 46 -12.88 -10.46 11.99
C LEU A 46 -14.40 -10.44 12.22
N ARG A 47 -15.14 -11.25 11.47
CA ARG A 47 -16.59 -11.39 11.64
C ARG A 47 -16.93 -11.94 13.02
N ALA A 48 -16.18 -12.91 13.53
CA ALA A 48 -16.33 -13.46 14.88
C ALA A 48 -16.10 -12.40 15.99
N LYS A 49 -15.42 -11.29 15.68
CA LYS A 49 -15.24 -10.14 16.59
C LYS A 49 -16.33 -9.06 16.43
N GLY A 50 -17.38 -9.33 15.63
CA GLY A 50 -18.44 -8.35 15.37
C GLY A 50 -18.06 -7.23 14.39
N ILE A 51 -16.99 -7.41 13.60
CA ILE A 51 -16.57 -6.46 12.58
C ILE A 51 -17.34 -6.75 11.28
N GLU A 52 -17.85 -5.72 10.64
CA GLU A 52 -18.57 -5.85 9.37
C GLU A 52 -17.60 -6.20 8.24
N THR A 53 -17.95 -7.24 7.46
CA THR A 53 -17.10 -7.76 6.39
C THR A 53 -17.83 -7.72 5.05
N LEU A 54 -17.13 -7.33 3.98
CA LEU A 54 -17.68 -7.22 2.63
C LEU A 54 -16.72 -7.85 1.61
N ALA A 55 -17.30 -8.56 0.63
CA ALA A 55 -16.54 -8.97 -0.54
C ALA A 55 -16.24 -7.75 -1.41
N LEU A 56 -14.96 -7.58 -1.77
CA LEU A 56 -14.52 -6.44 -2.59
C LEU A 56 -13.24 -6.79 -3.35
N ASP A 57 -13.32 -6.73 -4.67
CA ASP A 57 -12.17 -6.68 -5.55
C ASP A 57 -12.03 -5.25 -6.11
N VAL A 58 -10.99 -4.54 -5.69
CA VAL A 58 -10.73 -3.16 -6.13
C VAL A 58 -10.38 -3.07 -7.61
N ALA A 59 -9.98 -4.17 -8.26
CA ALA A 59 -9.72 -4.22 -9.69
C ALA A 59 -11.00 -4.37 -10.53
N ASN A 60 -12.15 -4.69 -9.91
CA ASN A 60 -13.44 -4.91 -10.58
C ASN A 60 -14.42 -3.77 -10.26
N ASN A 61 -14.89 -3.07 -11.30
CA ASN A 61 -15.81 -1.92 -11.16
C ASN A 61 -17.16 -2.31 -10.54
N GLU A 62 -17.69 -3.49 -10.87
CA GLU A 62 -18.99 -3.94 -10.38
C GLU A 62 -18.90 -4.30 -8.90
N SER A 63 -17.82 -4.98 -8.51
CA SER A 63 -17.53 -5.29 -7.11
C SER A 63 -17.44 -4.02 -6.26
N VAL A 64 -16.74 -2.99 -6.76
CA VAL A 64 -16.63 -1.70 -6.04
C VAL A 64 -17.98 -1.00 -5.93
N ARG A 65 -18.78 -0.98 -7.00
CA ARG A 65 -20.13 -0.39 -6.98
C ARG A 65 -21.07 -1.12 -6.02
N ALA A 66 -21.06 -2.44 -6.02
CA ALA A 66 -21.89 -3.25 -5.11
C ALA A 66 -21.52 -2.99 -3.64
N ALA A 67 -20.22 -2.96 -3.32
CA ALA A 67 -19.75 -2.63 -1.98
C ALA A 67 -20.13 -1.19 -1.58
N ALA A 68 -20.04 -0.21 -2.49
CA ALA A 68 -20.42 1.17 -2.23
C ALA A 68 -21.93 1.31 -1.96
N ALA A 69 -22.78 0.62 -2.73
CA ALA A 69 -24.23 0.60 -2.50
C ALA A 69 -24.54 0.03 -1.12
N ARG A 70 -23.91 -1.08 -0.74
CA ARG A 70 -24.12 -1.70 0.56
C ARG A 70 -23.67 -0.83 1.73
N VAL A 71 -22.52 -0.19 1.64
CA VAL A 71 -22.02 0.72 2.69
C VAL A 71 -22.92 1.97 2.78
N ARG A 72 -23.39 2.50 1.66
CA ARG A 72 -24.34 3.62 1.63
C ARG A 72 -25.62 3.30 2.39
N GLU A 73 -26.20 2.14 2.18
CA GLU A 73 -27.37 1.63 2.90
C GLU A 73 -27.09 1.55 4.41
N LEU A 74 -25.98 0.92 4.79
CA LEU A 74 -25.62 0.67 6.19
C LEU A 74 -25.25 1.93 6.98
N THR A 75 -24.78 2.98 6.29
CA THR A 75 -24.27 4.21 6.93
C THR A 75 -25.16 5.44 6.71
N GLY A 76 -26.27 5.29 5.99
CA GLY A 76 -27.10 6.43 5.61
C GLY A 76 -26.34 7.41 4.70
N GLY A 77 -25.40 6.92 3.88
CA GLY A 77 -24.67 7.72 2.90
C GLY A 77 -23.47 8.51 3.47
N LYS A 78 -22.96 8.18 4.66
CA LYS A 78 -21.79 8.82 5.28
C LYS A 78 -20.68 7.81 5.55
N LEU A 79 -19.44 8.15 5.21
CA LEU A 79 -18.25 7.37 5.53
C LEU A 79 -17.13 8.30 6.04
N ASP A 80 -16.74 8.16 7.31
CA ASP A 80 -15.75 9.05 7.91
C ASP A 80 -14.35 8.82 7.40
N ILE A 81 -13.96 7.55 7.12
CA ILE A 81 -12.61 7.21 6.67
C ILE A 81 -12.66 6.14 5.59
N LEU A 82 -12.04 6.42 4.45
CA LEU A 82 -11.77 5.46 3.39
C LEU A 82 -10.28 5.13 3.37
N VAL A 83 -9.90 3.87 3.59
CA VAL A 83 -8.49 3.41 3.55
C VAL A 83 -8.25 2.56 2.31
N ASN A 84 -7.61 3.13 1.31
CA ASN A 84 -7.11 2.46 0.12
C ASN A 84 -5.83 1.71 0.47
N ASN A 85 -5.96 0.48 0.97
CA ASN A 85 -4.85 -0.35 1.40
C ASN A 85 -4.62 -1.55 0.47
N ALA A 86 -5.63 -2.04 -0.24
CA ALA A 86 -5.48 -3.15 -1.17
C ALA A 86 -4.35 -2.90 -2.16
N GLY A 87 -3.53 -3.92 -2.38
CA GLY A 87 -2.41 -3.85 -3.29
C GLY A 87 -1.64 -5.15 -3.31
N ARG A 88 -0.73 -5.26 -4.26
CA ARG A 88 0.18 -6.40 -4.43
C ARG A 88 1.61 -5.93 -4.63
N GLY A 89 2.58 -6.78 -4.28
CA GLY A 89 3.98 -6.59 -4.60
C GLY A 89 4.28 -7.13 -6.00
N TYR A 90 5.41 -6.70 -6.55
CA TYR A 90 6.01 -7.27 -7.76
C TYR A 90 7.51 -7.03 -7.72
N THR A 91 8.28 -8.10 -7.75
CA THR A 91 9.74 -8.06 -7.70
C THR A 91 10.28 -8.90 -8.84
N ASN A 92 10.75 -8.22 -9.89
CA ASN A 92 11.36 -8.82 -11.08
C ASN A 92 12.35 -7.85 -11.73
N PRO A 93 13.44 -8.34 -12.36
CA PRO A 93 14.25 -7.51 -13.24
C PRO A 93 13.41 -6.92 -14.37
N VAL A 94 13.78 -5.74 -14.84
CA VAL A 94 12.99 -5.03 -15.86
C VAL A 94 12.86 -5.79 -17.17
N LEU A 95 13.91 -6.53 -17.58
CA LEU A 95 13.90 -7.32 -18.81
C LEU A 95 13.16 -8.67 -18.68
N ASP A 96 12.96 -9.13 -17.46
CA ASP A 96 12.27 -10.40 -17.15
C ASP A 96 10.81 -10.13 -16.69
N ALA A 97 10.38 -8.87 -16.72
CA ALA A 97 9.05 -8.50 -16.24
C ALA A 97 7.97 -8.90 -17.26
N ASP A 98 6.94 -9.58 -16.78
CA ASP A 98 5.71 -9.80 -17.53
C ASP A 98 4.82 -8.54 -17.46
N VAL A 99 4.59 -7.90 -18.60
CA VAL A 99 3.81 -6.67 -18.68
C VAL A 99 2.35 -6.89 -18.26
N SER A 100 1.77 -8.06 -18.50
CA SER A 100 0.39 -8.38 -18.08
C SER A 100 0.26 -8.41 -16.55
N GLU A 101 1.29 -8.93 -15.86
CA GLU A 101 1.37 -8.88 -14.41
C GLU A 101 1.59 -7.45 -13.87
N VAL A 102 2.32 -6.62 -14.62
CA VAL A 102 2.48 -5.19 -14.29
C VAL A 102 1.15 -4.44 -14.47
N GLU A 103 0.38 -4.72 -15.52
CA GLU A 103 -0.97 -4.16 -15.70
C GLU A 103 -1.90 -4.55 -14.53
N ALA A 104 -1.89 -5.82 -14.14
CA ALA A 104 -2.65 -6.31 -12.97
C ALA A 104 -2.18 -5.65 -11.65
N LEU A 105 -0.89 -5.38 -11.51
CA LEU A 105 -0.33 -4.61 -10.40
C LEU A 105 -0.91 -3.19 -10.34
N PHE A 106 -0.91 -2.47 -11.46
CA PHE A 106 -1.48 -1.11 -11.53
C PHE A 106 -2.99 -1.11 -11.34
N ALA A 107 -3.69 -2.14 -11.85
CA ALA A 107 -5.14 -2.31 -11.67
C ALA A 107 -5.53 -2.35 -10.19
N ALA A 108 -4.70 -3.00 -9.35
CA ALA A 108 -4.91 -3.07 -7.91
C ALA A 108 -4.35 -1.83 -7.16
N ASN A 109 -3.07 -1.46 -7.42
CA ASN A 109 -2.34 -0.50 -6.59
C ASN A 109 -2.73 0.96 -6.84
N LEU A 110 -3.15 1.30 -8.07
CA LEU A 110 -3.52 2.66 -8.47
C LEU A 110 -4.98 2.75 -8.87
N PHE A 111 -5.38 2.03 -9.92
CA PHE A 111 -6.74 2.15 -10.45
C PHE A 111 -7.79 1.67 -9.45
N GLY A 112 -7.44 0.71 -8.58
CA GLY A 112 -8.28 0.31 -7.46
C GLY A 112 -8.61 1.46 -6.52
N ALA A 113 -7.60 2.23 -6.09
CA ALA A 113 -7.82 3.41 -5.25
C ALA A 113 -8.66 4.49 -5.95
N MET A 114 -8.44 4.69 -7.27
CA MET A 114 -9.25 5.62 -8.07
C MET A 114 -10.73 5.19 -8.13
N ARG A 115 -11.00 3.89 -8.36
CA ARG A 115 -12.37 3.34 -8.35
C ARG A 115 -13.03 3.52 -6.98
N MET A 116 -12.30 3.23 -5.90
CA MET A 116 -12.80 3.42 -4.54
C MET A 116 -13.19 4.88 -4.28
N VAL A 117 -12.34 5.84 -4.65
CA VAL A 117 -12.66 7.27 -4.48
C VAL A 117 -13.83 7.69 -5.36
N LYS A 118 -13.94 7.21 -6.59
CA LYS A 118 -15.07 7.47 -7.47
C LYS A 118 -16.42 7.05 -6.86
N GLU A 119 -16.49 5.86 -6.30
CA GLU A 119 -17.75 5.29 -5.79
C GLU A 119 -18.07 5.71 -4.33
N PHE A 120 -17.05 5.91 -3.50
CA PHE A 120 -17.20 6.25 -2.08
C PHE A 120 -17.04 7.75 -1.78
N GLY A 121 -16.50 8.53 -2.72
CA GLY A 121 -16.11 9.93 -2.49
C GLY A 121 -17.26 10.80 -1.99
N THR A 122 -18.47 10.65 -2.53
CA THR A 122 -19.66 11.41 -2.07
C THR A 122 -20.02 11.10 -0.62
N MET A 123 -19.84 9.86 -0.17
CA MET A 123 -20.05 9.49 1.24
C MET A 123 -18.98 10.10 2.16
N VAL A 124 -17.74 10.17 1.68
CA VAL A 124 -16.64 10.81 2.43
C VAL A 124 -16.84 12.31 2.50
N ILE A 125 -17.32 12.95 1.43
CA ILE A 125 -17.70 14.38 1.41
C ILE A 125 -18.82 14.65 2.40
N ALA A 126 -19.88 13.83 2.41
CA ALA A 126 -21.02 13.97 3.33
C ALA A 126 -20.61 13.87 4.81
N ALA A 127 -19.52 13.18 5.12
CA ALA A 127 -18.95 13.10 6.45
C ALA A 127 -17.88 14.17 6.74
N LYS A 128 -17.45 14.99 5.74
CA LYS A 128 -16.23 15.80 5.79
C LYS A 128 -15.05 14.97 6.29
N GLY A 129 -14.94 13.78 5.74
CA GLY A 129 -14.11 12.68 6.22
C GLY A 129 -12.68 12.69 5.71
N LYS A 130 -12.10 11.49 5.62
CA LYS A 130 -10.71 11.30 5.24
C LYS A 130 -10.53 10.19 4.22
N ILE A 131 -9.58 10.39 3.30
CA ILE A 131 -9.10 9.37 2.38
C ILE A 131 -7.64 9.08 2.74
N VAL A 132 -7.31 7.82 2.94
CA VAL A 132 -5.98 7.36 3.31
C VAL A 132 -5.46 6.42 2.24
N ASN A 133 -4.37 6.78 1.57
CA ASN A 133 -3.75 5.97 0.54
C ASN A 133 -2.52 5.26 1.10
N ASN A 134 -2.54 3.93 1.16
CA ASN A 134 -1.39 3.15 1.60
C ASN A 134 -0.36 3.01 0.47
N GLY A 135 0.52 4.01 0.39
CA GLY A 135 1.66 4.05 -0.50
C GLY A 135 2.84 3.21 0.01
N SER A 136 4.04 3.56 -0.45
CA SER A 136 5.28 2.89 -0.04
C SER A 136 6.48 3.84 -0.19
N ILE A 137 7.51 3.64 0.61
CA ILE A 137 8.82 4.28 0.40
C ILE A 137 9.40 3.93 -0.98
N ALA A 138 9.04 2.78 -1.57
CA ALA A 138 9.45 2.38 -2.91
C ALA A 138 8.95 3.33 -4.01
N GLY A 139 7.92 4.12 -3.75
CA GLY A 139 7.44 5.16 -4.67
C GLY A 139 8.25 6.47 -4.62
N THR A 140 9.25 6.58 -3.73
CA THR A 140 10.02 7.82 -3.54
C THR A 140 11.50 7.69 -3.86
N ILE A 141 12.02 6.46 -3.91
CA ILE A 141 13.43 6.17 -4.19
C ILE A 141 13.57 5.12 -5.30
N PRO A 142 14.67 5.09 -6.05
CA PRO A 142 14.94 4.04 -7.01
C PRO A 142 15.17 2.71 -6.29
N MET A 143 14.39 1.69 -6.65
CA MET A 143 14.53 0.32 -6.13
C MET A 143 14.68 -0.64 -7.32
N PRO A 144 15.92 -1.07 -7.66
CA PRO A 144 16.15 -2.10 -8.65
C PRO A 144 15.32 -3.36 -8.36
N PHE A 145 14.92 -4.07 -9.39
CA PHE A 145 14.06 -5.26 -9.35
C PHE A 145 12.62 -5.03 -8.86
N ARG A 146 12.31 -3.82 -8.40
CA ARG A 146 10.97 -3.38 -7.98
C ARG A 146 10.47 -2.16 -8.78
N SER A 147 10.97 -1.97 -9.99
CA SER A 147 10.66 -0.81 -10.82
C SER A 147 9.17 -0.63 -11.06
N ALA A 148 8.45 -1.68 -11.45
CA ALA A 148 7.01 -1.65 -11.69
C ALA A 148 6.22 -1.36 -10.39
N TYR A 149 6.59 -2.02 -9.28
CA TYR A 149 5.98 -1.73 -7.98
C TYR A 149 6.23 -0.29 -7.53
N GLY A 150 7.49 0.17 -7.62
CA GLY A 150 7.86 1.56 -7.30
C GLY A 150 7.07 2.56 -8.14
N ALA A 151 6.96 2.32 -9.45
CA ALA A 151 6.18 3.16 -10.36
C ALA A 151 4.70 3.22 -9.96
N SER A 152 4.07 2.08 -9.62
CA SER A 152 2.68 2.04 -9.18
C SER A 152 2.45 2.84 -7.89
N LYS A 153 3.39 2.79 -6.95
CA LYS A 153 3.32 3.53 -5.68
C LYS A 153 3.66 5.01 -5.85
N ALA A 154 4.58 5.37 -6.75
CA ALA A 154 4.84 6.75 -7.12
C ALA A 154 3.62 7.41 -7.77
N ALA A 155 2.95 6.69 -8.69
CA ALA A 155 1.70 7.14 -9.30
C ALA A 155 0.59 7.34 -8.27
N LEU A 156 0.43 6.42 -7.30
CA LEU A 156 -0.54 6.56 -6.20
C LEU A 156 -0.23 7.79 -5.34
N HIS A 157 1.03 8.07 -5.05
CA HIS A 157 1.45 9.26 -4.29
C HIS A 157 1.12 10.55 -5.03
N SER A 158 1.51 10.66 -6.30
CA SER A 158 1.25 11.83 -7.15
C SER A 158 -0.25 12.08 -7.30
N TRP A 159 -1.02 11.02 -7.58
CA TRP A 159 -2.47 11.10 -7.64
C TRP A 159 -3.08 11.52 -6.30
N GLY A 160 -2.60 10.98 -5.19
CA GLY A 160 -3.07 11.34 -3.84
C GLY A 160 -2.79 12.80 -3.47
N ASP A 161 -1.67 13.38 -3.94
CA ASP A 161 -1.37 14.80 -3.73
C ASP A 161 -2.32 15.71 -4.55
N SER A 162 -2.63 15.34 -5.79
CA SER A 162 -3.63 16.03 -6.61
C SER A 162 -5.03 15.91 -6.02
N LEU A 163 -5.41 14.68 -5.63
CA LEU A 163 -6.69 14.42 -4.98
C LEU A 163 -6.89 15.27 -3.71
N ARG A 164 -5.82 15.52 -2.95
CA ARG A 164 -5.89 16.37 -1.75
C ARG A 164 -6.34 17.79 -2.08
N VAL A 165 -5.82 18.34 -3.17
CA VAL A 165 -6.16 19.68 -3.64
C VAL A 165 -7.62 19.71 -4.11
N GLU A 166 -8.04 18.73 -4.89
CA GLU A 166 -9.40 18.62 -5.42
C GLU A 166 -10.46 18.42 -4.33
N MET A 167 -10.12 17.68 -3.27
CA MET A 167 -11.05 17.33 -2.18
C MET A 167 -11.07 18.36 -1.04
N ALA A 168 -10.11 19.26 -0.98
CA ALA A 168 -10.03 20.29 0.06
C ALA A 168 -11.26 21.21 0.13
N PRO A 169 -11.86 21.69 -0.99
CA PRO A 169 -13.07 22.52 -0.96
C PRO A 169 -14.27 21.84 -0.30
N PHE A 170 -14.30 20.50 -0.28
CA PHE A 170 -15.36 19.71 0.36
C PHE A 170 -15.07 19.40 1.83
N GLY A 171 -13.96 19.89 2.39
CA GLY A 171 -13.54 19.62 3.76
C GLY A 171 -12.98 18.22 4.00
N VAL A 172 -12.61 17.50 2.94
CA VAL A 172 -12.04 16.15 3.02
C VAL A 172 -10.51 16.22 3.13
N GLN A 173 -9.95 15.48 4.07
CA GLN A 173 -8.50 15.35 4.21
C GLN A 173 -7.98 14.11 3.46
N VAL A 174 -6.87 14.25 2.75
CA VAL A 174 -6.22 13.12 2.06
C VAL A 174 -4.82 12.92 2.65
N VAL A 175 -4.55 11.68 3.08
CA VAL A 175 -3.30 11.27 3.71
C VAL A 175 -2.59 10.25 2.83
N ASN A 176 -1.37 10.55 2.40
CA ASN A 176 -0.49 9.58 1.75
C ASN A 176 0.42 8.92 2.79
N LEU A 177 0.37 7.60 2.89
CA LEU A 177 1.25 6.83 3.75
C LEU A 177 2.48 6.39 2.94
N ALA A 178 3.67 6.80 3.34
CA ALA A 178 4.94 6.28 2.82
C ALA A 178 5.38 5.12 3.73
N THR A 179 4.83 3.94 3.45
CA THR A 179 5.03 2.74 4.26
C THR A 179 6.38 2.09 3.96
N GLY A 180 7.24 1.98 4.96
CA GLY A 180 8.43 1.15 4.93
C GLY A 180 8.10 -0.33 5.18
N PRO A 181 9.09 -1.24 5.20
CA PRO A 181 8.89 -2.65 5.51
C PRO A 181 8.09 -2.86 6.81
N VAL A 182 6.96 -3.56 6.67
CA VAL A 182 6.08 -4.00 7.75
C VAL A 182 5.94 -5.51 7.65
N LEU A 183 6.07 -6.22 8.75
CA LEU A 183 6.00 -7.67 8.81
C LEU A 183 4.59 -8.14 8.45
N THR A 184 4.44 -8.67 7.26
CA THR A 184 3.18 -9.11 6.65
C THR A 184 3.40 -10.32 5.77
N THR A 185 2.34 -11.03 5.44
CA THR A 185 2.37 -12.14 4.47
C THR A 185 2.92 -11.71 3.10
N MET A 186 2.69 -10.46 2.68
CA MET A 186 3.27 -9.93 1.43
C MET A 186 4.80 -9.89 1.50
N VAL A 187 5.38 -9.42 2.60
CA VAL A 187 6.84 -9.31 2.78
C VAL A 187 7.48 -10.68 2.97
N VAL A 188 6.81 -11.59 3.68
CA VAL A 188 7.29 -12.96 3.89
C VAL A 188 7.30 -13.76 2.59
N ASN A 189 6.32 -13.53 1.71
CA ASN A 189 6.16 -14.26 0.44
C ASN A 189 6.80 -13.55 -0.76
N ASP A 190 7.52 -12.45 -0.55
CA ASP A 190 8.17 -11.67 -1.60
C ASP A 190 9.56 -12.27 -1.91
N HIS A 191 9.54 -13.39 -2.63
CA HIS A 191 10.73 -14.07 -3.11
C HIS A 191 10.98 -13.77 -4.59
N VAL A 192 12.23 -13.49 -4.92
CA VAL A 192 12.65 -13.23 -6.31
C VAL A 192 12.96 -14.54 -7.04
N GLY A 193 13.26 -15.60 -6.28
CA GLY A 193 13.69 -16.89 -6.85
C GLY A 193 15.01 -16.79 -7.60
N SER A 194 15.25 -17.73 -8.51
CA SER A 194 16.43 -17.76 -9.38
C SER A 194 16.21 -17.01 -10.70
N GLY A 195 15.04 -16.41 -10.90
CA GLY A 195 14.64 -15.80 -12.17
C GLY A 195 14.39 -16.82 -13.28
N PRO A 196 13.98 -16.36 -14.47
CA PRO A 196 13.79 -17.23 -15.62
C PRO A 196 15.13 -17.78 -16.15
N PRO A 197 15.13 -18.96 -16.79
CA PRO A 197 16.32 -19.47 -17.49
C PRO A 197 16.83 -18.45 -18.50
N GLY A 198 18.15 -18.20 -18.48
CA GLY A 198 18.79 -17.25 -19.41
C GLY A 198 18.70 -15.78 -19.02
N SER A 199 18.17 -15.44 -17.84
CA SER A 199 18.15 -14.07 -17.36
C SER A 199 19.55 -13.45 -17.34
N LEU A 200 19.67 -12.22 -17.87
CA LEU A 200 20.91 -11.45 -17.81
C LEU A 200 21.29 -11.02 -16.39
N TYR A 201 20.37 -11.15 -15.44
CA TYR A 201 20.55 -10.80 -14.04
C TYR A 201 20.88 -12.00 -13.14
N ALA A 202 21.07 -13.19 -13.69
CA ALA A 202 21.24 -14.45 -12.94
C ALA A 202 22.30 -14.36 -11.83
N SER A 203 23.45 -13.70 -12.07
CA SER A 203 24.54 -13.59 -11.09
C SER A 203 24.22 -12.71 -9.89
N VAL A 204 23.17 -11.88 -9.94
CA VAL A 204 22.80 -10.97 -8.83
C VAL A 204 21.59 -11.43 -8.04
N PHE A 205 20.85 -12.44 -8.48
CA PHE A 205 19.68 -12.96 -7.74
C PHE A 205 19.98 -13.32 -6.27
N PRO A 206 21.14 -13.95 -5.92
CA PRO A 206 21.46 -14.22 -4.52
C PRO A 206 21.58 -12.94 -3.68
N THR A 207 22.06 -11.83 -4.27
CA THR A 207 22.13 -10.53 -3.60
C THR A 207 20.74 -9.93 -3.42
N VAL A 208 19.91 -10.01 -4.45
CA VAL A 208 18.52 -9.53 -4.41
C VAL A 208 17.71 -10.26 -3.34
N GLU A 209 17.81 -11.59 -3.30
CA GLU A 209 17.15 -12.44 -2.29
C GLU A 209 17.60 -12.06 -0.87
N LYS A 210 18.93 -11.89 -0.68
CA LYS A 210 19.48 -11.45 0.62
C LYS A 210 18.93 -10.10 1.05
N VAL A 211 18.91 -9.10 0.16
CA VAL A 211 18.42 -7.74 0.46
C VAL A 211 16.93 -7.79 0.83
N THR A 212 16.14 -8.57 0.10
CA THR A 212 14.71 -8.74 0.35
C THR A 212 14.46 -9.44 1.68
N SER A 213 15.13 -10.57 1.94
CA SER A 213 15.04 -11.35 3.18
C SER A 213 15.46 -10.53 4.41
N ASP A 214 16.60 -9.83 4.33
CA ASP A 214 17.10 -8.99 5.43
C ASP A 214 16.13 -7.80 5.71
N GLY A 215 15.52 -7.25 4.67
CA GLY A 215 14.46 -6.27 4.80
C GLY A 215 13.24 -6.82 5.55
N GLY A 216 12.84 -8.05 5.25
CA GLY A 216 11.76 -8.78 5.92
C GLY A 216 12.05 -9.04 7.41
N LYS A 217 13.26 -9.51 7.74
CA LYS A 217 13.69 -9.77 9.13
C LYS A 217 13.66 -8.53 10.02
N ARG A 218 13.91 -7.35 9.44
CA ARG A 218 13.93 -6.06 10.16
C ARG A 218 12.59 -5.33 10.07
N ALA A 219 11.57 -5.94 9.45
CA ALA A 219 10.27 -5.30 9.24
C ALA A 219 9.57 -4.97 10.56
N MET A 220 8.94 -3.81 10.63
CA MET A 220 8.18 -3.37 11.80
C MET A 220 6.96 -4.28 12.01
N PRO A 221 6.63 -4.69 13.24
CA PRO A 221 5.38 -5.41 13.52
C PRO A 221 4.14 -4.67 12.99
N ALA A 222 3.23 -5.39 12.31
CA ALA A 222 2.04 -4.79 11.72
C ALA A 222 1.15 -4.08 12.74
N SER A 223 1.03 -4.61 13.96
CA SER A 223 0.29 -3.99 15.06
C SER A 223 0.90 -2.65 15.49
N GLN A 224 2.23 -2.55 15.58
CA GLN A 224 2.92 -1.31 15.92
C GLN A 224 2.72 -0.24 14.83
N TRP A 225 2.79 -0.66 13.57
CA TRP A 225 2.56 0.21 12.43
C TRP A 225 1.10 0.71 12.42
N ALA A 226 0.12 -0.21 12.61
CA ALA A 226 -1.30 0.10 12.64
C ALA A 226 -1.65 1.09 13.76
N LYS A 227 -1.13 0.88 14.97
CA LYS A 227 -1.31 1.78 16.12
C LYS A 227 -0.83 3.21 15.81
N ALA A 228 0.36 3.35 15.22
CA ALA A 228 0.91 4.66 14.87
C ALA A 228 0.10 5.32 13.75
N THR A 229 -0.28 4.55 12.72
CA THR A 229 -1.05 5.05 11.57
C THR A 229 -2.46 5.47 11.99
N ALA A 230 -3.18 4.65 12.77
CA ALA A 230 -4.49 5.00 13.29
C ALA A 230 -4.43 6.27 14.14
N SER A 231 -3.40 6.40 14.99
CA SER A 231 -3.19 7.64 15.79
C SER A 231 -2.97 8.88 14.92
N ALA A 232 -2.26 8.75 13.81
CA ALA A 232 -2.03 9.86 12.88
C ALA A 232 -3.30 10.23 12.11
N VAL A 233 -4.03 9.21 11.63
CA VAL A 233 -5.27 9.39 10.83
C VAL A 233 -6.40 9.96 11.68
N LEU A 234 -6.50 9.60 12.96
CA LEU A 234 -7.57 10.07 13.84
C LEU A 234 -7.38 11.49 14.39
N LYS A 235 -6.22 12.13 14.18
CA LYS A 235 -6.03 13.55 14.55
C LYS A 235 -7.05 14.43 13.82
N THR A 236 -7.48 15.52 14.44
CA THR A 236 -8.35 16.51 13.80
C THR A 236 -7.73 16.99 12.48
N ASN A 237 -6.45 17.36 12.51
CA ASN A 237 -5.66 17.68 11.32
C ASN A 237 -4.66 16.55 11.10
N SER A 238 -5.01 15.63 10.21
CA SER A 238 -4.13 14.52 9.83
C SER A 238 -2.92 15.03 9.02
N PRO A 239 -1.74 14.40 9.14
CA PRO A 239 -0.60 14.77 8.33
C PRO A 239 -0.90 14.50 6.84
N ARG A 240 -0.44 15.36 5.95
CA ARG A 240 -0.57 15.16 4.48
C ARG A 240 0.20 13.94 4.01
N TRP A 241 1.38 13.72 4.60
CA TRP A 241 2.24 12.56 4.41
C TRP A 241 2.60 11.97 5.77
N PHE A 242 2.53 10.65 5.87
CA PHE A 242 2.90 9.92 7.08
C PHE A 242 3.89 8.81 6.74
N TRP A 243 5.11 8.97 7.21
CA TRP A 243 6.22 8.05 6.99
C TRP A 243 6.34 7.09 8.16
N LYS A 244 6.06 5.80 7.95
CA LYS A 244 6.11 4.80 9.02
C LYS A 244 6.47 3.42 8.47
N GLY A 245 7.16 2.63 9.29
CA GLY A 245 7.75 1.35 8.93
C GLY A 245 9.27 1.43 9.04
N THR A 246 9.92 0.29 8.91
CA THR A 246 11.39 0.24 9.04
C THR A 246 12.06 1.10 7.96
N GLY A 247 12.99 1.93 8.36
CA GLY A 247 13.76 2.80 7.46
C GLY A 247 12.97 3.96 6.83
N ALA A 248 11.67 4.11 7.10
CA ALA A 248 10.85 5.14 6.46
C ALA A 248 11.38 6.56 6.69
N SER A 249 11.84 6.89 7.90
CA SER A 249 12.41 8.22 8.22
C SER A 249 13.73 8.46 7.48
N ILE A 250 14.55 7.42 7.33
CA ILE A 250 15.80 7.51 6.57
C ILE A 250 15.48 7.79 5.08
N VAL A 251 14.53 7.04 4.52
CA VAL A 251 14.11 7.23 3.13
C VAL A 251 13.49 8.60 2.91
N TRP A 252 12.70 9.10 3.86
CA TRP A 252 12.20 10.48 3.82
C TRP A 252 13.35 11.49 3.71
N PHE A 253 14.35 11.38 4.56
CA PHE A 253 15.51 12.27 4.53
C PHE A 253 16.27 12.16 3.19
N LEU A 254 16.57 10.92 2.76
CA LEU A 254 17.28 10.68 1.52
C LEU A 254 16.52 11.21 0.30
N SER A 255 15.21 10.92 0.19
CA SER A 255 14.40 11.36 -0.94
C SER A 255 14.17 12.87 -1.00
N THR A 256 14.31 13.56 0.14
CA THR A 256 14.10 15.00 0.25
C THR A 256 15.37 15.81 -0.01
N PHE A 257 16.52 15.33 0.49
CA PHE A 257 17.75 16.13 0.53
C PHE A 257 18.89 15.59 -0.33
N ILE A 258 18.82 14.34 -0.79
CA ILE A 258 19.89 13.72 -1.57
C ILE A 258 19.56 13.74 -3.06
N PRO A 259 20.49 14.19 -3.93
CA PRO A 259 20.31 14.18 -5.37
C PRO A 259 20.01 12.78 -5.91
N ARG A 260 19.06 12.68 -6.85
CA ARG A 260 18.60 11.38 -7.41
C ARG A 260 19.74 10.54 -8.00
N GLY A 261 20.74 11.16 -8.63
CA GLY A 261 21.91 10.46 -9.17
C GLY A 261 22.70 9.71 -8.10
N LEU A 262 22.93 10.33 -6.93
CA LEU A 262 23.61 9.67 -5.81
C LEU A 262 22.76 8.51 -5.25
N MET A 263 21.44 8.70 -5.17
CA MET A 263 20.51 7.62 -4.77
C MET A 263 20.58 6.43 -5.72
N GLN A 264 20.68 6.66 -7.02
CA GLN A 264 20.84 5.60 -8.02
C GLN A 264 22.14 4.82 -7.82
N THR A 265 23.25 5.51 -7.54
CA THR A 265 24.56 4.90 -7.25
C THR A 265 24.49 4.02 -5.98
N ILE A 266 23.91 4.53 -4.91
CA ILE A 266 23.72 3.79 -3.66
C ILE A 266 22.85 2.54 -3.92
N SER A 267 21.72 2.69 -4.61
CA SER A 267 20.85 1.56 -4.95
C SER A 267 21.54 0.53 -5.83
N SER A 268 22.28 0.95 -6.85
CA SER A 268 23.05 0.05 -7.72
C SER A 268 24.02 -0.82 -6.91
N SER A 269 24.74 -0.23 -5.98
CA SER A 269 25.68 -0.96 -5.11
C SER A 269 24.96 -1.94 -4.18
N MET A 270 23.88 -1.47 -3.51
CA MET A 270 23.13 -2.28 -2.55
C MET A 270 22.49 -3.52 -3.19
N TRP A 271 22.02 -3.40 -4.44
CA TRP A 271 21.36 -4.50 -5.17
C TRP A 271 22.29 -5.32 -6.05
N GLY A 272 23.62 -5.12 -5.95
CA GLY A 272 24.63 -5.93 -6.62
C GLY A 272 24.85 -5.61 -8.10
N LEU A 273 24.24 -4.55 -8.66
CA LEU A 273 24.37 -4.18 -10.07
C LEU A 273 25.79 -3.75 -10.44
N ASN A 274 26.55 -3.20 -9.50
CA ASN A 274 27.98 -2.88 -9.71
C ASN A 274 28.81 -4.14 -9.95
N LYS A 275 28.49 -5.26 -9.27
CA LYS A 275 29.13 -6.56 -9.49
C LYS A 275 28.82 -7.10 -10.88
N LEU A 276 27.55 -7.07 -11.27
CA LEU A 276 27.11 -7.45 -12.62
C LEU A 276 27.87 -6.65 -13.69
N ALA A 277 27.99 -5.34 -13.54
CA ALA A 277 28.71 -4.49 -14.49
C ALA A 277 30.21 -4.89 -14.62
N GLN A 278 30.86 -5.29 -13.52
CA GLN A 278 32.24 -5.77 -13.54
C GLN A 278 32.38 -7.14 -14.23
N GLU A 279 31.42 -8.05 -14.01
CA GLU A 279 31.39 -9.36 -14.67
C GLU A 279 31.23 -9.24 -16.18
N LEU A 280 30.35 -8.35 -16.64
CA LEU A 280 30.13 -8.09 -18.06
C LEU A 280 31.37 -7.49 -18.73
N LYS A 281 32.08 -6.56 -18.08
CA LYS A 281 33.35 -6.01 -18.57
C LYS A 281 34.47 -7.03 -18.74
N LYS A 282 34.45 -8.12 -17.95
CA LYS A 282 35.44 -9.19 -18.06
C LYS A 282 35.13 -10.18 -19.19
N LYS A 283 33.90 -10.21 -19.68
CA LYS A 283 33.43 -11.08 -20.76
C LYS A 283 33.46 -10.40 -22.15
N ALA A 284 33.54 -9.06 -22.18
CA ALA A 284 33.70 -8.25 -23.39
C ALA A 284 35.16 -8.03 -23.73
#